data_8da37b5b2cddc70c53f51145636bc68b
#
_entry.id   8da37b5b2cddc70c53f51145636bc68b
#
_cell.length_a   1.000
_cell.length_b   1.000
_cell.length_c   1.000
_cell.angle_alpha   90.00
_cell.angle_beta   90.00
_cell.angle_gamma   90.00
#
_symmetry.space_group_name_H-M   'P 1'
#
loop_
_entity.id
_entity.type
_entity.pdbx_description
1 polymer ?
#
loop_
_entity_poly.entity_id
_entity_poly.type
_entity_poly.pdbx_seq_one_letter_code
_entity_poly.pdbx_strand_id
1 'polypeptide(L)'
;MSIKDSIYEYTDNAIWYGDIPVMHSAETKLMQDYAALITRNGGDILEVGFGMGISADAIVSQGVKSYTVIEKNIHHYNKALAWAEDKSNVTVFLGDWIDVIPTITAKFDGIFHDTFEDDNYEKFLDICKPISNKNCLLSMFYFGINNNLRGNSNYITVEHSEDAKIYMQIQLLPDKMIYTTLINDKWSANSIDPVNHFSAVSPKKI
;
A
#
# COMPACT_ATOMS: atom_id res chain seq x y z
N MET A 1 3.76 -2.98 -26.13
CA MET A 1 4.47 -2.17 -25.12
C MET A 1 3.74 -0.86 -25.01
N SER A 2 3.06 -0.59 -23.93
CA SER A 2 2.37 0.68 -23.74
C SER A 2 3.44 1.75 -23.46
N ILE A 3 3.25 2.96 -23.97
CA ILE A 3 4.15 4.11 -23.77
C ILE A 3 4.38 4.40 -22.26
N LYS A 4 3.47 3.94 -21.38
CA LYS A 4 3.57 4.10 -19.92
C LYS A 4 4.73 3.30 -19.30
N ASP A 5 5.08 2.14 -19.83
CA ASP A 5 6.12 1.29 -19.23
C ASP A 5 7.55 1.83 -19.43
N SER A 6 7.75 2.77 -20.37
CA SER A 6 9.06 3.36 -20.67
C SER A 6 9.46 4.55 -19.78
N ILE A 7 8.59 4.96 -18.84
CA ILE A 7 8.78 6.16 -18.01
C ILE A 7 9.13 5.78 -16.54
N TYR A 8 8.99 4.50 -16.17
CA TYR A 8 9.37 4.06 -14.85
C TYR A 8 10.88 3.80 -14.77
N GLU A 9 11.52 4.38 -13.77
CA GLU A 9 12.90 4.10 -13.40
C GLU A 9 12.94 3.29 -12.11
N TYR A 10 13.78 2.26 -12.07
CA TYR A 10 13.94 1.34 -10.94
C TYR A 10 15.35 1.44 -10.42
N THR A 11 15.47 1.74 -9.15
CA THR A 11 16.72 1.66 -8.39
C THR A 11 16.58 0.60 -7.30
N ASP A 12 17.68 0.31 -6.59
CA ASP A 12 17.63 -0.62 -5.45
C ASP A 12 16.71 -0.12 -4.33
N ASN A 13 16.51 1.19 -4.24
CA ASN A 13 15.80 1.83 -3.13
C ASN A 13 14.49 2.50 -3.53
N ALA A 14 14.18 2.61 -4.83
CA ALA A 14 13.02 3.39 -5.26
C ALA A 14 12.47 2.98 -6.62
N ILE A 15 11.20 3.32 -6.82
CA ILE A 15 10.51 3.32 -8.11
C ILE A 15 10.12 4.77 -8.40
N TRP A 16 10.44 5.24 -9.60
CA TRP A 16 10.18 6.60 -10.06
C TRP A 16 9.32 6.60 -11.32
N TYR A 17 8.47 7.60 -11.45
CA TYR A 17 7.72 7.91 -12.65
C TYR A 17 8.12 9.32 -13.11
N GLY A 18 9.09 9.43 -14.01
CA GLY A 18 9.79 10.68 -14.26
C GLY A 18 10.46 11.17 -12.97
N ASP A 19 10.16 12.39 -12.55
CA ASP A 19 10.67 12.99 -11.32
C ASP A 19 9.75 12.73 -10.09
N ILE A 20 8.71 11.92 -10.27
CA ILE A 20 7.75 11.62 -9.21
C ILE A 20 8.10 10.27 -8.58
N PRO A 21 8.31 10.21 -7.27
CA PRO A 21 8.50 8.96 -6.57
C PRO A 21 7.19 8.19 -6.47
N VAL A 22 7.23 6.96 -6.89
CA VAL A 22 6.12 6.03 -6.74
C VAL A 22 6.24 5.26 -5.44
N MET A 23 7.45 4.84 -5.09
CA MET A 23 7.74 4.10 -3.86
C MET A 23 9.22 4.25 -3.50
N HIS A 24 9.52 4.25 -2.19
CA HIS A 24 10.89 4.30 -1.69
C HIS A 24 11.08 3.42 -0.45
N SER A 25 12.25 2.80 -0.30
CA SER A 25 12.60 1.95 0.86
C SER A 25 12.51 2.67 2.21
N ALA A 26 12.58 4.00 2.23
CA ALA A 26 12.35 4.81 3.42
C ALA A 26 10.93 4.67 3.99
N GLU A 27 9.96 4.20 3.18
CA GLU A 27 8.58 3.95 3.61
C GLU A 27 8.42 2.63 4.38
N THR A 28 9.47 1.83 4.50
CA THR A 28 9.43 0.50 5.15
C THR A 28 8.70 0.53 6.51
N LYS A 29 9.01 1.52 7.35
CA LYS A 29 8.37 1.63 8.66
C LYS A 29 6.88 1.91 8.56
N LEU A 30 6.49 2.80 7.65
CA LEU A 30 5.09 3.12 7.40
C LEU A 30 4.32 1.89 6.90
N MET A 31 4.91 1.13 5.96
CA MET A 31 4.32 -0.11 5.46
C MET A 31 4.20 -1.17 6.56
N GLN A 32 5.16 -1.25 7.48
CA GLN A 32 5.07 -2.12 8.66
C GLN A 32 3.90 -1.73 9.58
N ASP A 33 3.63 -0.44 9.75
CA ASP A 33 2.50 0.03 10.57
C ASP A 33 1.15 -0.28 9.89
N TYR A 34 1.05 -0.08 8.57
CA TYR A 34 -0.13 -0.50 7.80
C TYR A 34 -0.34 -2.02 7.86
N ALA A 35 0.73 -2.80 7.69
CA ALA A 35 0.68 -4.25 7.82
C ALA A 35 0.15 -4.67 9.21
N ALA A 36 0.71 -4.13 10.28
CA ALA A 36 0.26 -4.42 11.65
C ALA A 36 -1.22 -4.04 11.87
N LEU A 37 -1.67 -2.94 11.26
CA LEU A 37 -3.06 -2.49 11.34
C LEU A 37 -4.01 -3.49 10.67
N ILE A 38 -3.80 -3.79 9.39
CA ILE A 38 -4.75 -4.60 8.61
C ILE A 38 -4.73 -6.08 8.97
N THR A 39 -3.61 -6.57 9.52
CA THR A 39 -3.47 -7.97 9.97
C THR A 39 -3.84 -8.18 11.43
N ARG A 40 -4.27 -7.13 12.15
CA ARG A 40 -4.58 -7.18 13.59
C ARG A 40 -5.58 -8.28 13.97
N ASN A 41 -6.51 -8.62 13.08
CA ASN A 41 -7.47 -9.69 13.29
C ASN A 41 -6.97 -11.04 12.74
N GLY A 42 -5.75 -11.10 12.17
CA GLY A 42 -5.26 -12.27 11.43
C GLY A 42 -6.06 -12.54 10.17
N GLY A 43 -6.04 -13.79 9.72
CA GLY A 43 -6.92 -14.28 8.65
C GLY A 43 -6.38 -14.08 7.24
N ASP A 44 -7.29 -13.85 6.31
CA ASP A 44 -7.04 -13.75 4.89
C ASP A 44 -6.91 -12.27 4.50
N ILE A 45 -5.81 -11.88 3.85
CA ILE A 45 -5.47 -10.49 3.54
C ILE A 45 -5.42 -10.26 2.03
N LEU A 46 -6.01 -9.15 1.60
CA LEU A 46 -5.92 -8.63 0.23
C LEU A 46 -5.09 -7.35 0.21
N GLU A 47 -4.18 -7.25 -0.74
CA GLU A 47 -3.46 -6.01 -1.05
C GLU A 47 -3.68 -5.63 -2.52
N VAL A 48 -3.77 -4.34 -2.79
CA VAL A 48 -3.83 -3.79 -4.15
C VAL A 48 -2.63 -2.88 -4.34
N GLY A 49 -1.77 -3.26 -5.31
CA GLY A 49 -0.45 -2.69 -5.54
C GLY A 49 0.64 -3.49 -4.83
N PHE A 50 1.66 -3.93 -5.58
CA PHE A 50 2.81 -4.66 -5.02
C PHE A 50 4.06 -3.78 -4.93
N GLY A 51 4.29 -2.98 -5.97
CA GLY A 51 5.43 -2.09 -6.07
C GLY A 51 6.78 -2.77 -5.82
N MET A 52 7.44 -2.41 -4.73
CA MET A 52 8.71 -3.01 -4.28
C MET A 52 8.50 -4.24 -3.39
N GLY A 53 7.29 -4.55 -2.96
CA GLY A 53 6.95 -5.64 -2.06
C GLY A 53 7.20 -5.35 -0.57
N ILE A 54 7.42 -4.10 -0.19
CA ILE A 54 7.72 -3.71 1.20
C ILE A 54 6.55 -4.02 2.13
N SER A 55 5.35 -3.64 1.73
CA SER A 55 4.09 -3.93 2.45
C SER A 55 3.80 -5.43 2.43
N ALA A 56 3.99 -6.10 1.28
CA ALA A 56 3.81 -7.55 1.14
C ALA A 56 4.70 -8.34 2.11
N ASP A 57 5.99 -8.01 2.22
CA ASP A 57 6.91 -8.60 3.20
C ASP A 57 6.42 -8.36 4.63
N ALA A 58 6.01 -7.14 4.93
CA ALA A 58 5.52 -6.77 6.25
C ALA A 58 4.24 -7.53 6.62
N ILE A 59 3.27 -7.66 5.69
CA ILE A 59 2.02 -8.38 5.88
C ILE A 59 2.27 -9.88 6.11
N VAL A 60 3.04 -10.50 5.23
CA VAL A 60 3.30 -11.96 5.32
C VAL A 60 4.08 -12.31 6.58
N SER A 61 5.00 -11.43 7.03
CA SER A 61 5.75 -11.61 8.28
C SER A 61 4.88 -11.63 9.55
N GLN A 62 3.64 -11.11 9.48
CA GLN A 62 2.66 -11.20 10.59
C GLN A 62 2.06 -12.61 10.76
N GLY A 63 2.38 -13.56 9.89
CA GLY A 63 1.86 -14.93 9.97
C GLY A 63 0.38 -15.04 9.56
N VAL A 64 -0.03 -14.29 8.55
CA VAL A 64 -1.38 -14.33 8.00
C VAL A 64 -1.74 -15.70 7.41
N LYS A 65 -3.01 -16.07 7.43
CA LYS A 65 -3.50 -17.36 6.91
C LYS A 65 -3.31 -17.44 5.40
N SER A 66 -3.70 -16.40 4.67
CA SER A 66 -3.41 -16.24 3.26
C SER A 66 -3.17 -14.78 2.91
N TYR A 67 -2.44 -14.57 1.83
CA TYR A 67 -2.19 -13.25 1.27
C TYR A 67 -2.49 -13.26 -0.22
N THR A 68 -3.29 -12.32 -0.66
CA THR A 68 -3.63 -12.12 -2.07
C THR A 68 -3.20 -10.71 -2.48
N VAL A 69 -2.51 -10.58 -3.60
CA VAL A 69 -2.15 -9.28 -4.15
C VAL A 69 -2.63 -9.13 -5.59
N ILE A 70 -3.14 -7.93 -5.90
CA ILE A 70 -3.54 -7.53 -7.25
C ILE A 70 -2.55 -6.46 -7.71
N GLU A 71 -1.89 -6.69 -8.85
CA GLU A 71 -0.93 -5.76 -9.42
C GLU A 71 -1.22 -5.55 -10.92
N LYS A 72 -1.34 -4.27 -11.33
CA LYS A 72 -1.65 -3.94 -12.73
C LYS A 72 -0.43 -3.77 -13.62
N ASN A 73 0.71 -3.42 -13.05
CA ASN A 73 1.94 -3.24 -13.78
C ASN A 73 2.63 -4.60 -13.99
N ILE A 74 2.85 -4.99 -15.23
CA ILE A 74 3.43 -6.29 -15.57
C ILE A 74 4.82 -6.52 -14.97
N HIS A 75 5.64 -5.47 -14.80
CA HIS A 75 6.98 -5.61 -14.20
C HIS A 75 6.87 -5.89 -12.70
N HIS A 76 6.00 -5.17 -11.97
CA HIS A 76 5.76 -5.42 -10.55
C HIS A 76 5.08 -6.77 -10.34
N TYR A 77 4.14 -7.14 -11.21
CA TYR A 77 3.52 -8.46 -11.19
C TYR A 77 4.54 -9.60 -11.31
N ASN A 78 5.49 -9.49 -12.26
CA ASN A 78 6.54 -10.51 -12.40
C ASN A 78 7.47 -10.56 -11.18
N LYS A 79 7.75 -9.43 -10.54
CA LYS A 79 8.47 -9.38 -9.26
C LYS A 79 7.66 -10.06 -8.15
N ALA A 80 6.35 -9.80 -8.08
CA ALA A 80 5.47 -10.43 -7.11
C ALA A 80 5.40 -11.94 -7.29
N LEU A 81 5.35 -12.45 -8.53
CA LEU A 81 5.39 -13.87 -8.82
C LEU A 81 6.70 -14.53 -8.34
N ALA A 82 7.85 -13.91 -8.66
CA ALA A 82 9.14 -14.41 -8.22
C ALA A 82 9.27 -14.39 -6.69
N TRP A 83 8.78 -13.33 -6.05
CA TRP A 83 8.73 -13.21 -4.59
C TRP A 83 7.81 -14.25 -3.93
N ALA A 84 6.73 -14.65 -4.61
CA ALA A 84 5.75 -15.62 -4.12
C ALA A 84 6.13 -17.08 -4.31
N GLU A 85 7.20 -17.40 -5.07
CA GLU A 85 7.54 -18.74 -5.54
C GLU A 85 7.65 -19.79 -4.41
N ASP A 86 8.17 -19.39 -3.26
CA ASP A 86 8.35 -20.25 -2.08
C ASP A 86 7.22 -20.12 -1.02
N LYS A 87 6.16 -19.36 -1.31
CA LYS A 87 5.09 -19.01 -0.37
C LYS A 87 3.76 -19.66 -0.75
N SER A 88 3.45 -20.80 -0.18
CA SER A 88 2.25 -21.60 -0.51
C SER A 88 0.91 -20.92 -0.17
N ASN A 89 0.92 -19.89 0.66
CA ASN A 89 -0.27 -19.16 1.08
C ASN A 89 -0.43 -17.80 0.36
N VAL A 90 0.33 -17.57 -0.72
CA VAL A 90 0.29 -16.34 -1.51
C VAL A 90 -0.37 -16.56 -2.86
N THR A 91 -1.22 -15.62 -3.28
CA THR A 91 -1.84 -15.57 -4.60
C THR A 91 -1.61 -14.21 -5.24
N VAL A 92 -1.18 -14.20 -6.50
CA VAL A 92 -0.87 -12.97 -7.24
C VAL A 92 -1.78 -12.88 -8.48
N PHE A 93 -2.51 -11.77 -8.61
CA PHE A 93 -3.35 -11.48 -9.78
C PHE A 93 -2.74 -10.35 -10.60
N LEU A 94 -2.73 -10.53 -11.93
CA LEU A 94 -2.43 -9.45 -12.87
C LEU A 94 -3.72 -8.77 -13.31
N GLY A 95 -3.82 -7.47 -13.13
CA GLY A 95 -4.93 -6.67 -13.64
C GLY A 95 -5.23 -5.44 -12.77
N ASP A 96 -6.16 -4.64 -13.27
CA ASP A 96 -6.72 -3.55 -12.48
C ASP A 96 -7.68 -4.11 -11.42
N TRP A 97 -7.63 -3.58 -10.21
CA TRP A 97 -8.48 -4.03 -9.11
C TRP A 97 -9.98 -3.92 -9.43
N ILE A 98 -10.36 -2.93 -10.25
CA ILE A 98 -11.76 -2.74 -10.68
C ILE A 98 -12.28 -3.98 -11.41
N ASP A 99 -11.43 -4.61 -12.20
CA ASP A 99 -11.78 -5.78 -13.01
C ASP A 99 -11.53 -7.10 -12.26
N VAL A 100 -10.48 -7.14 -11.43
CA VAL A 100 -10.08 -8.37 -10.74
C VAL A 100 -10.95 -8.66 -9.51
N ILE A 101 -11.20 -7.68 -8.64
CA ILE A 101 -11.97 -7.90 -7.40
C ILE A 101 -13.33 -8.55 -7.63
N PRO A 102 -14.13 -8.15 -8.65
CA PRO A 102 -15.41 -8.81 -8.91
C PRO A 102 -15.32 -10.30 -9.28
N THR A 103 -14.15 -10.79 -9.67
CA THR A 103 -13.93 -12.20 -9.99
C THR A 103 -13.52 -13.04 -8.78
N ILE A 104 -13.15 -12.40 -7.67
CA ILE A 104 -12.70 -13.07 -6.45
C ILE A 104 -13.90 -13.53 -5.64
N THR A 105 -13.91 -14.82 -5.31
CA THR A 105 -14.96 -15.42 -4.45
C THR A 105 -14.52 -15.57 -2.99
N ALA A 106 -13.23 -15.48 -2.74
CA ALA A 106 -12.67 -15.48 -1.37
C ALA A 106 -13.11 -14.22 -0.62
N LYS A 107 -13.10 -14.33 0.72
CA LYS A 107 -13.38 -13.18 1.60
C LYS A 107 -12.16 -12.88 2.46
N PHE A 108 -12.00 -11.61 2.81
CA PHE A 108 -10.82 -11.10 3.49
C PHE A 108 -11.16 -10.48 4.84
N ASP A 109 -10.21 -10.61 5.77
CA ASP A 109 -10.26 -10.04 7.12
C ASP A 109 -9.51 -8.71 7.19
N GLY A 110 -8.58 -8.49 6.25
CA GLY A 110 -7.85 -7.24 6.05
C GLY A 110 -7.68 -6.90 4.59
N ILE A 111 -7.80 -5.63 4.24
CA ILE A 111 -7.62 -5.12 2.88
C ILE A 111 -6.73 -3.88 2.93
N PHE A 112 -5.67 -3.87 2.13
CA PHE A 112 -4.77 -2.73 1.98
C PHE A 112 -4.75 -2.26 0.52
N HIS A 113 -4.94 -0.96 0.31
CA HIS A 113 -4.86 -0.34 -1.01
C HIS A 113 -3.69 0.62 -1.05
N ASP A 114 -2.67 0.26 -1.80
CA ASP A 114 -1.45 1.03 -1.97
C ASP A 114 -1.12 1.16 -3.47
N THR A 115 -1.78 2.11 -4.12
CA THR A 115 -1.62 2.34 -5.55
C THR A 115 -1.22 3.77 -5.85
N PHE A 116 -0.46 3.93 -6.92
CA PHE A 116 -0.07 5.23 -7.45
C PHE A 116 -1.15 5.75 -8.42
N GLU A 117 -1.51 7.04 -8.31
CA GLU A 117 -2.50 7.74 -9.16
C GLU A 117 -3.92 7.15 -9.14
N ASP A 118 -4.34 6.53 -8.04
CA ASP A 118 -5.71 6.04 -7.90
C ASP A 118 -6.41 6.74 -6.72
N ASP A 119 -7.45 7.52 -7.02
CA ASP A 119 -8.23 8.31 -6.05
C ASP A 119 -9.69 7.87 -5.93
N ASN A 120 -10.05 6.71 -6.50
CA ASN A 120 -11.42 6.18 -6.51
C ASN A 120 -11.83 5.49 -5.19
N TYR A 121 -11.63 6.19 -4.07
CA TYR A 121 -11.86 5.65 -2.73
C TYR A 121 -13.27 5.08 -2.52
N GLU A 122 -14.32 5.83 -2.87
CA GLU A 122 -15.70 5.38 -2.67
C GLU A 122 -15.99 4.12 -3.48
N LYS A 123 -15.57 4.09 -4.74
CA LYS A 123 -15.73 2.92 -5.59
C LYS A 123 -14.96 1.71 -5.04
N PHE A 124 -13.76 1.93 -4.50
CA PHE A 124 -12.99 0.85 -3.89
C PHE A 124 -13.71 0.26 -2.68
N LEU A 125 -14.25 1.09 -1.79
CA LEU A 125 -15.04 0.63 -0.65
C LEU A 125 -16.26 -0.18 -1.07
N ASP A 126 -16.97 0.26 -2.10
CA ASP A 126 -18.17 -0.43 -2.60
C ASP A 126 -17.81 -1.80 -3.20
N ILE A 127 -16.75 -1.86 -4.00
CA ILE A 127 -16.35 -3.10 -4.68
C ILE A 127 -15.73 -4.11 -3.72
N CYS A 128 -15.09 -3.65 -2.63
CA CYS A 128 -14.53 -4.52 -1.60
C CYS A 128 -15.58 -5.09 -0.65
N LYS A 129 -16.73 -4.45 -0.52
CA LYS A 129 -17.76 -4.85 0.43
C LYS A 129 -18.21 -6.32 0.28
N PRO A 130 -18.49 -6.84 -0.94
CA PRO A 130 -18.89 -8.24 -1.13
C PRO A 130 -17.82 -9.27 -0.74
N ILE A 131 -16.54 -8.89 -0.83
CA ILE A 131 -15.40 -9.76 -0.51
C ILE A 131 -14.86 -9.57 0.91
N SER A 132 -15.50 -8.76 1.72
CA SER A 132 -15.08 -8.50 3.10
C SER A 132 -15.79 -9.42 4.09
N ASN A 133 -15.04 -9.94 5.05
CA ASN A 133 -15.59 -10.61 6.23
C ASN A 133 -16.21 -9.59 7.20
N LYS A 134 -17.01 -10.07 8.13
CA LYS A 134 -17.48 -9.24 9.26
C LYS A 134 -16.27 -8.73 10.04
N ASN A 135 -16.24 -7.42 10.33
CA ASN A 135 -15.15 -6.72 10.99
C ASN A 135 -13.85 -6.64 10.14
N CYS A 136 -13.93 -6.86 8.83
CA CYS A 136 -12.81 -6.62 7.93
C CYS A 136 -12.24 -5.22 8.15
N LEU A 137 -10.92 -5.13 8.22
CA LEU A 137 -10.19 -3.87 8.32
C LEU A 137 -9.71 -3.47 6.94
N LEU A 138 -10.04 -2.25 6.52
CA LEU A 138 -9.57 -1.72 5.24
C LEU A 138 -8.83 -0.41 5.47
N SER A 139 -7.62 -0.33 4.94
CA SER A 139 -6.83 0.88 4.95
C SER A 139 -6.27 1.17 3.56
N MET A 140 -5.99 2.44 3.31
CA MET A 140 -5.45 2.92 2.05
C MET A 140 -4.26 3.82 2.32
N PHE A 141 -3.19 3.66 1.54
CA PHE A 141 -2.16 4.67 1.43
C PHE A 141 -2.68 5.76 0.49
N TYR A 142 -2.94 6.93 1.05
CA TYR A 142 -3.62 7.99 0.32
C TYR A 142 -2.72 9.21 0.13
N PHE A 143 -2.33 9.47 -1.10
CA PHE A 143 -1.76 10.75 -1.51
C PHE A 143 -2.88 11.79 -1.66
N GLY A 144 -3.28 12.32 -0.53
CA GLY A 144 -4.46 12.98 -0.28
C GLY A 144 -4.93 14.17 -1.09
N ILE A 145 -6.15 14.18 -1.53
CA ILE A 145 -6.90 15.38 -1.93
C ILE A 145 -7.77 15.93 -0.80
N ASN A 146 -7.96 15.18 0.27
CA ASN A 146 -8.83 15.65 1.36
C ASN A 146 -8.01 16.17 2.54
N ASN A 147 -7.72 17.49 2.52
CA ASN A 147 -6.98 18.18 3.59
C ASN A 147 -7.59 18.00 5.00
N ASN A 148 -8.81 17.53 5.11
CA ASN A 148 -9.49 17.28 6.38
C ASN A 148 -9.09 15.95 7.04
N LEU A 149 -8.44 15.03 6.31
CA LEU A 149 -7.91 13.76 6.83
C LEU A 149 -6.39 13.80 7.03
N ARG A 150 -5.75 14.91 6.64
CA ARG A 150 -4.32 15.13 6.85
C ARG A 150 -4.13 15.72 8.25
N GLY A 151 -3.70 14.88 9.18
CA GLY A 151 -2.97 15.36 10.34
C GLY A 151 -1.64 16.02 9.92
N ASN A 152 -0.93 16.63 10.84
CA ASN A 152 0.43 17.10 10.60
C ASN A 152 1.28 15.95 10.10
N SER A 153 1.76 16.06 8.88
CA SER A 153 2.53 15.01 8.23
C SER A 153 4.01 15.29 8.41
N ASN A 154 4.75 14.31 8.87
CA ASN A 154 6.20 14.37 8.83
C ASN A 154 6.66 13.93 7.45
N TYR A 155 7.64 14.65 6.90
CA TYR A 155 8.24 14.36 5.62
C TYR A 155 9.70 14.02 5.80
N ILE A 156 10.22 13.07 5.03
CA ILE A 156 11.65 12.96 4.78
C ILE A 156 11.96 13.46 3.38
N THR A 157 13.13 14.05 3.24
CA THR A 157 13.68 14.39 1.94
C THR A 157 14.63 13.28 1.53
N VAL A 158 14.43 12.73 0.35
CA VAL A 158 15.25 11.65 -0.21
C VAL A 158 15.94 12.17 -1.47
N GLU A 159 17.22 11.86 -1.62
CA GLU A 159 17.99 12.23 -2.80
C GLU A 159 17.68 11.24 -3.94
N HIS A 160 17.35 11.76 -5.11
CA HIS A 160 17.00 10.95 -6.27
C HIS A 160 18.23 10.28 -6.89
N SER A 161 19.36 10.99 -6.98
CA SER A 161 20.63 10.45 -7.44
C SER A 161 21.79 11.30 -6.94
N GLU A 162 23.00 10.75 -6.99
CA GLU A 162 24.22 11.47 -6.59
C GLU A 162 24.47 12.72 -7.46
N ASP A 163 24.00 12.73 -8.72
CA ASP A 163 24.21 13.80 -9.68
C ASP A 163 23.01 14.75 -9.81
N ALA A 164 21.82 14.33 -9.43
CA ALA A 164 20.61 15.11 -9.52
C ALA A 164 20.27 15.68 -8.15
N LYS A 165 20.37 16.99 -8.01
CA LYS A 165 19.89 17.73 -6.82
C LYS A 165 18.36 17.76 -6.74
N ILE A 166 17.71 16.67 -7.14
CA ILE A 166 16.27 16.49 -7.06
C ILE A 166 15.99 15.86 -5.73
N TYR A 167 15.39 16.64 -4.84
CA TYR A 167 14.94 16.19 -3.53
C TYR A 167 13.48 15.87 -3.59
N MET A 168 13.12 14.74 -3.03
CA MET A 168 11.78 14.31 -2.83
C MET A 168 11.41 14.41 -1.36
N GLN A 169 10.24 14.96 -1.09
CA GLN A 169 9.63 14.86 0.23
C GLN A 169 8.68 13.66 0.25
N ILE A 170 9.03 12.64 1.00
CA ILE A 170 8.14 11.52 1.29
C ILE A 170 7.39 11.83 2.58
N GLN A 171 6.07 11.78 2.50
CA GLN A 171 5.24 11.84 3.68
C GLN A 171 5.40 10.55 4.48
N LEU A 172 6.00 10.61 5.66
CA LEU A 172 6.32 9.41 6.42
C LEU A 172 5.26 8.97 7.39
N LEU A 173 4.47 9.89 7.96
CA LEU A 173 3.44 9.52 8.91
C LEU A 173 2.34 10.57 8.95
N PRO A 174 1.08 10.18 8.80
CA PRO A 174 -0.01 10.95 9.39
C PRO A 174 0.08 10.87 10.92
N ASP A 175 -0.39 11.90 11.64
CA ASP A 175 -0.53 11.85 13.10
C ASP A 175 -1.37 10.65 13.54
N LYS A 176 -2.25 10.16 12.66
CA LYS A 176 -3.07 8.97 12.86
C LYS A 176 -3.23 8.20 11.57
N MET A 177 -3.17 6.89 11.67
CA MET A 177 -3.53 5.99 10.58
C MET A 177 -5.05 5.87 10.54
N ILE A 178 -5.62 6.11 9.37
CA ILE A 178 -7.06 6.01 9.15
C ILE A 178 -7.37 4.64 8.54
N TYR A 179 -8.37 3.99 9.06
CA TYR A 179 -8.87 2.75 8.53
C TYR A 179 -10.40 2.69 8.63
N THR A 180 -11.01 1.82 7.88
CA THR A 180 -12.43 1.54 7.98
C THR A 180 -12.67 0.10 8.42
N THR A 181 -13.75 -0.12 9.15
CA THR A 181 -14.19 -1.45 9.58
C THR A 181 -15.57 -1.72 9.02
N LEU A 182 -15.79 -2.91 8.46
CA LEU A 182 -17.11 -3.31 7.99
C LEU A 182 -17.95 -3.83 9.17
N ILE A 183 -18.92 -3.02 9.59
CA ILE A 183 -19.85 -3.35 10.70
C ILE A 183 -21.29 -3.27 10.18
N ASN A 184 -22.05 -4.35 10.29
CA ASN A 184 -23.45 -4.44 9.85
C ASN A 184 -23.63 -3.90 8.40
N ASP A 185 -22.78 -4.37 7.49
CA ASP A 185 -22.75 -3.97 6.08
C ASP A 185 -22.49 -2.48 5.81
N LYS A 186 -21.92 -1.78 6.75
CA LYS A 186 -21.49 -0.38 6.60
C LYS A 186 -20.02 -0.23 6.98
N TRP A 187 -19.30 0.55 6.17
CA TRP A 187 -17.95 0.98 6.51
C TRP A 187 -18.02 2.07 7.57
N SER A 188 -17.29 1.86 8.66
CA SER A 188 -17.17 2.82 9.76
C SER A 188 -15.73 3.28 9.85
N ALA A 189 -15.50 4.58 9.67
CA ALA A 189 -14.16 5.18 9.75
C ALA A 189 -13.65 5.21 11.20
N ASN A 190 -12.38 4.89 11.36
CA ASN A 190 -11.66 4.86 12.62
C ASN A 190 -10.26 5.44 12.43
N SER A 191 -9.58 5.72 13.53
CA SER A 191 -8.18 6.12 13.52
C SER A 191 -7.42 5.48 14.67
N ILE A 192 -6.13 5.24 14.48
CA ILE A 192 -5.22 4.71 15.49
C ILE A 192 -3.88 5.43 15.38
N ASP A 193 -3.18 5.59 16.50
CA ASP A 193 -1.82 6.08 16.49
C ASP A 193 -0.89 5.02 15.85
N PRO A 194 0.12 5.43 15.06
CA PRO A 194 1.09 4.51 14.50
C PRO A 194 1.77 3.66 15.58
N VAL A 195 1.91 2.36 15.31
CA VAL A 195 2.49 1.41 16.27
C VAL A 195 3.98 1.66 16.44
N ASN A 196 4.67 1.98 15.35
CA ASN A 196 6.09 2.29 15.33
C ASN A 196 6.28 3.80 15.26
N HIS A 197 6.62 4.41 16.40
CA HIS A 197 7.00 5.83 16.39
C HIS A 197 8.25 6.04 15.55
N PHE A 198 8.10 6.71 14.41
CA PHE A 198 9.26 7.31 13.77
C PHE A 198 9.81 8.40 14.68
N SER A 199 11.04 8.26 15.11
CA SER A 199 11.80 9.43 15.46
C SER A 199 11.90 10.26 14.18
N ALA A 200 11.27 11.44 14.17
CA ALA A 200 11.29 12.38 13.06
C ALA A 200 12.73 12.55 12.58
N VAL A 201 13.02 12.04 11.39
CA VAL A 201 14.27 12.39 10.71
C VAL A 201 14.02 13.79 10.18
N SER A 202 14.56 14.78 10.87
CA SER A 202 14.51 16.16 10.37
C SER A 202 15.04 16.18 8.94
N PRO A 203 14.34 16.82 7.99
CA PRO A 203 14.82 16.92 6.63
C PRO A 203 16.21 17.54 6.65
N LYS A 204 17.22 16.80 6.23
CA LYS A 204 18.52 17.39 5.98
C LYS A 204 18.41 18.16 4.67
N LYS A 205 18.48 19.49 4.75
CA LYS A 205 18.88 20.31 3.61
C LYS A 205 20.33 19.93 3.31
N ILE A 206 20.55 19.28 2.19
CA ILE A 206 21.88 19.07 1.63
C ILE A 206 22.19 20.26 0.74
#